data_734274dfffbaff4083cb2c1247161cae
#
_entry.id   734274dfffbaff4083cb2c1247161cae
#
_cell.length_a   1.000
_cell.length_b   1.000
_cell.length_c   1.000
_cell.angle_alpha   90.00
_cell.angle_beta   90.00
_cell.angle_gamma   90.00
#
_symmetry.space_group_name_H-M   'P 1'
#
loop_
_entity.id
_entity.type
_entity.pdbx_description
1 polymer ?
#
loop_
_entity_poly.entity_id
_entity_poly.type
_entity_poly.pdbx_seq_one_letter_code
_entity_poly.pdbx_strand_id
1 'polypeptide(L)'
;YRKSVLTGIGGYHLQFWPGEEMLASYQAEKAGHALKFHPEAILHHYPRSTVSGFWKQIYGYGATRIRLIRAGVEVEPATLVPYFFVLSLLALVLALVFVPVLMWVLGAELLLYSLYVAYCTMDVVRRSRRLSCLLVFCFIPLMHLSYGVGSGAELIFPNRDLSANRCEGCT
;
A
#
# COMPACT_ATOMS: atom_id res chain seq x y z
N TYR A 1 13.08 3.58 -17.73
CA TYR A 1 13.27 5.03 -17.93
C TYR A 1 14.42 5.32 -18.90
N ARG A 2 14.31 6.41 -19.67
CA ARG A 2 15.47 6.95 -20.38
C ARG A 2 16.39 7.63 -19.38
N LYS A 3 17.72 7.41 -19.53
CA LYS A 3 18.72 7.98 -18.61
C LYS A 3 18.59 9.50 -18.46
N SER A 4 18.38 10.22 -19.58
CA SER A 4 18.21 11.69 -19.56
C SER A 4 17.02 12.15 -18.73
N VAL A 5 15.88 11.43 -18.80
CA VAL A 5 14.69 11.72 -17.99
C VAL A 5 15.00 11.50 -16.51
N LEU A 6 15.58 10.35 -16.17
CA LEU A 6 15.90 10.02 -14.78
C LEU A 6 16.91 11.02 -14.19
N THR A 7 17.92 11.43 -14.96
CA THR A 7 18.86 12.48 -14.52
C THR A 7 18.17 13.83 -14.35
N GLY A 8 17.24 14.18 -15.27
CA GLY A 8 16.51 15.44 -15.21
C GLY A 8 15.60 15.59 -14.00
N ILE A 9 15.04 14.49 -13.47
CA ILE A 9 14.20 14.48 -12.26
C ILE A 9 14.99 14.25 -10.96
N GLY A 10 16.33 14.21 -11.00
CA GLY A 10 17.17 14.01 -9.82
C GLY A 10 17.39 12.56 -9.41
N GLY A 11 16.98 11.58 -10.24
CA GLY A 11 17.18 10.16 -9.98
C GLY A 11 16.11 9.53 -9.08
N TYR A 12 16.49 8.41 -8.44
CA TYR A 12 15.62 7.75 -7.45
C TYR A 12 15.90 8.30 -6.05
N HIS A 13 14.86 8.72 -5.36
CA HIS A 13 14.92 9.21 -3.99
C HIS A 13 14.76 8.05 -3.01
N LEU A 14 15.88 7.45 -2.54
CA LEU A 14 15.90 6.24 -1.70
C LEU A 14 15.16 6.39 -0.36
N GLN A 15 14.97 7.60 0.15
CA GLN A 15 14.15 7.86 1.34
C GLN A 15 12.67 7.45 1.15
N PHE A 16 12.21 7.29 -0.08
CA PHE A 16 10.87 6.80 -0.39
C PHE A 16 10.81 5.28 -0.61
N TRP A 17 11.89 4.56 -0.30
CA TRP A 17 11.87 3.11 -0.37
C TRP A 17 10.84 2.50 0.61
N PRO A 18 10.02 1.54 0.17
CA PRO A 18 9.80 1.04 -1.18
C PRO A 18 8.69 1.83 -1.90
N GLY A 19 9.01 2.62 -2.89
CA GLY A 19 8.05 3.45 -3.67
C GLY A 19 8.74 4.61 -4.38
N GLU A 20 10.06 4.58 -4.43
CA GLU A 20 10.89 5.55 -5.16
C GLU A 20 10.57 5.59 -6.65
N GLU A 21 10.13 4.46 -7.22
CA GLU A 21 9.68 4.37 -8.61
C GLU A 21 8.36 5.10 -8.85
N MET A 22 7.49 5.16 -7.84
CA MET A 22 6.23 5.90 -7.92
C MET A 22 6.51 7.40 -7.95
N LEU A 23 7.41 7.87 -7.07
CA LEU A 23 7.84 9.27 -7.07
C LEU A 23 8.52 9.63 -8.38
N ALA A 24 9.44 8.80 -8.88
CA ALA A 24 10.12 9.03 -10.15
C ALA A 24 9.14 9.07 -11.33
N SER A 25 8.11 8.21 -11.34
CA SER A 25 7.06 8.24 -12.36
C SER A 25 6.27 9.54 -12.29
N TYR A 26 5.84 9.95 -11.10
CA TYR A 26 5.09 11.20 -10.88
C TYR A 26 5.91 12.43 -11.32
N GLN A 27 7.19 12.51 -10.94
CA GLN A 27 8.07 13.60 -11.32
C GLN A 27 8.32 13.64 -12.84
N ALA A 28 8.49 12.48 -13.48
CA ALA A 28 8.64 12.40 -14.93
C ALA A 28 7.37 12.90 -15.66
N GLU A 29 6.19 12.54 -15.18
CA GLU A 29 4.92 13.00 -15.72
C GLU A 29 4.74 14.51 -15.55
N LYS A 30 5.02 15.06 -14.37
CA LYS A 30 5.00 16.51 -14.11
C LYS A 30 6.03 17.29 -14.95
N ALA A 31 7.15 16.65 -15.30
CA ALA A 31 8.14 17.20 -16.24
C ALA A 31 7.72 17.09 -17.73
N GLY A 32 6.48 16.65 -18.01
CA GLY A 32 5.93 16.56 -19.38
C GLY A 32 6.32 15.29 -20.13
N HIS A 33 6.88 14.29 -19.46
CA HIS A 33 7.21 13.02 -20.10
C HIS A 33 6.04 12.04 -20.05
N ALA A 34 5.74 11.40 -21.18
CA ALA A 34 4.71 10.37 -21.24
C ALA A 34 5.19 9.05 -20.65
N LEU A 35 4.42 8.47 -19.71
CA LEU A 35 4.62 7.12 -19.22
C LEU A 35 3.93 6.13 -20.17
N LYS A 36 4.68 5.12 -20.62
CA LYS A 36 4.16 4.09 -21.54
C LYS A 36 4.48 2.70 -21.00
N PHE A 37 3.48 1.84 -20.98
CA PHE A 37 3.69 0.42 -20.77
C PHE A 37 4.28 -0.20 -22.03
N HIS A 38 5.33 -1.01 -21.87
CA HIS A 38 5.96 -1.75 -22.98
C HIS A 38 5.96 -3.24 -22.63
N PRO A 39 5.18 -4.07 -23.35
CA PRO A 39 5.00 -5.49 -22.99
C PRO A 39 6.28 -6.33 -23.13
N GLU A 40 7.24 -5.89 -23.95
CA GLU A 40 8.52 -6.59 -24.15
C GLU A 40 9.56 -6.22 -23.08
N ALA A 41 9.31 -5.19 -22.26
CA ALA A 41 10.20 -4.82 -21.16
C ALA A 41 9.96 -5.74 -19.96
N ILE A 42 10.44 -6.97 -20.05
CA ILE A 42 10.22 -8.01 -19.04
C ILE A 42 11.36 -7.94 -18.02
N LEU A 43 10.99 -7.87 -16.74
CA LEU A 43 11.88 -7.98 -15.60
C LEU A 43 11.53 -9.20 -14.76
N HIS A 44 12.51 -10.05 -14.50
CA HIS A 44 12.35 -11.18 -13.57
C HIS A 44 12.64 -10.72 -12.14
N HIS A 45 11.66 -10.92 -11.28
CA HIS A 45 11.74 -10.54 -9.87
C HIS A 45 11.53 -11.76 -8.97
N TYR A 46 12.34 -11.89 -7.93
CA TYR A 46 12.16 -12.92 -6.90
C TYR A 46 11.20 -12.42 -5.82
N PRO A 47 10.01 -13.02 -5.66
CA PRO A 47 9.09 -12.63 -4.61
C PRO A 47 9.65 -12.99 -3.23
N ARG A 48 9.12 -12.35 -2.19
CA ARG A 48 9.47 -12.71 -0.81
C ARG A 48 8.98 -14.12 -0.50
N SER A 49 9.87 -14.96 0.00
CA SER A 49 9.59 -16.40 0.28
C SER A 49 9.06 -16.64 1.69
N THR A 50 9.05 -15.62 2.56
CA THR A 50 8.62 -15.75 3.96
C THR A 50 7.47 -14.81 4.28
N VAL A 51 6.57 -15.23 5.20
CA VAL A 51 5.47 -14.41 5.69
C VAL A 51 5.98 -13.11 6.33
N SER A 52 7.07 -13.17 7.10
CA SER A 52 7.70 -11.99 7.69
C SER A 52 8.25 -11.03 6.63
N GLY A 53 8.88 -11.56 5.57
CA GLY A 53 9.36 -10.74 4.45
C GLY A 53 8.21 -10.06 3.70
N PHE A 54 7.10 -10.79 3.49
CA PHE A 54 5.89 -10.26 2.91
C PHE A 54 5.27 -9.15 3.78
N TRP A 55 5.13 -9.39 5.10
CA TRP A 55 4.65 -8.39 6.06
C TRP A 55 5.47 -7.10 5.98
N LYS A 56 6.80 -7.20 6.09
CA LYS A 56 7.72 -6.05 6.06
C LYS A 56 7.58 -5.25 4.75
N GLN A 57 7.44 -5.94 3.63
CA GLN A 57 7.27 -5.30 2.32
C GLN A 57 5.96 -4.51 2.25
N ILE A 58 4.85 -5.12 2.63
CA ILE A 58 3.53 -4.47 2.57
C ILE A 58 3.41 -3.34 3.60
N TYR A 59 3.98 -3.53 4.81
CA TYR A 59 4.13 -2.46 5.80
C TYR A 59 4.87 -1.25 5.21
N GLY A 60 6.00 -1.49 4.53
CA GLY A 60 6.75 -0.45 3.84
C GLY A 60 5.93 0.29 2.79
N TYR A 61 5.10 -0.42 2.02
CA TYR A 61 4.21 0.20 1.03
C TYR A 61 3.19 1.13 1.69
N GLY A 62 2.60 0.71 2.82
CA GLY A 62 1.67 1.56 3.57
C GLY A 62 2.35 2.83 4.11
N ALA A 63 3.52 2.70 4.72
CA ALA A 63 4.29 3.83 5.23
C ALA A 63 4.68 4.79 4.10
N THR A 64 5.20 4.27 2.99
CA THR A 64 5.60 5.09 1.85
C THR A 64 4.43 5.83 1.21
N ARG A 65 3.22 5.25 1.21
CA ARG A 65 2.04 5.95 0.71
C ARG A 65 1.80 7.26 1.45
N ILE A 66 1.93 7.26 2.76
CA ILE A 66 1.80 8.47 3.59
C ILE A 66 2.95 9.45 3.31
N ARG A 67 4.17 8.95 3.10
CA ARG A 67 5.32 9.80 2.72
C ARG A 67 5.08 10.51 1.39
N LEU A 68 4.59 9.79 0.38
CA LEU A 68 4.28 10.35 -0.94
C LEU A 68 3.21 11.44 -0.84
N ILE A 69 2.14 11.21 -0.06
CA ILE A 69 1.11 12.24 0.19
C ILE A 69 1.72 13.49 0.84
N ARG A 70 2.59 13.34 1.83
CA ARG A 70 3.28 14.46 2.47
C ARG A 70 4.23 15.21 1.54
N ALA A 71 4.79 14.51 0.55
CA ALA A 71 5.61 15.11 -0.49
C ALA A 71 4.80 15.78 -1.62
N GLY A 72 3.46 15.83 -1.52
CA GLY A 72 2.58 16.44 -2.51
C GLY A 72 2.29 15.57 -3.73
N VAL A 73 2.64 14.27 -3.67
CA VAL A 73 2.31 13.33 -4.75
C VAL A 73 0.82 12.98 -4.67
N GLU A 74 0.12 13.16 -5.78
CA GLU A 74 -1.26 12.74 -5.92
C GLU A 74 -1.34 11.21 -5.87
N VAL A 75 -2.09 10.69 -4.90
CA VAL A 75 -2.32 9.25 -4.77
C VAL A 75 -3.80 8.94 -4.88
N GLU A 76 -4.12 7.81 -5.47
CA GLU A 76 -5.50 7.37 -5.58
C GLU A 76 -6.09 7.09 -4.19
N PRO A 77 -7.26 7.70 -3.81
CA PRO A 77 -7.87 7.54 -2.49
C PRO A 77 -8.13 6.08 -2.11
N ALA A 78 -8.44 5.22 -3.08
CA ALA A 78 -8.65 3.79 -2.87
C ALA A 78 -7.45 3.09 -2.20
N THR A 79 -6.24 3.63 -2.37
CA THR A 79 -5.03 3.08 -1.74
C THR A 79 -4.99 3.27 -0.22
N LEU A 80 -5.84 4.14 0.33
CA LEU A 80 -5.97 4.37 1.78
C LEU A 80 -7.04 3.49 2.44
N VAL A 81 -7.83 2.76 1.66
CA VAL A 81 -8.89 1.87 2.20
C VAL A 81 -8.36 0.90 3.26
N PRO A 82 -7.21 0.21 3.07
CA PRO A 82 -6.67 -0.68 4.10
C PRO A 82 -6.34 0.04 5.42
N TYR A 83 -5.88 1.29 5.35
CA TYR A 83 -5.61 2.09 6.55
C TYR A 83 -6.90 2.41 7.31
N PHE A 84 -7.94 2.90 6.62
CA PHE A 84 -9.22 3.21 7.26
C PHE A 84 -9.91 1.96 7.80
N PHE A 85 -9.78 0.82 7.12
CA PHE A 85 -10.28 -0.46 7.62
C PHE A 85 -9.61 -0.86 8.94
N VAL A 86 -8.28 -0.76 9.05
CA VAL A 86 -7.57 -1.07 10.31
C VAL A 86 -7.94 -0.05 11.40
N LEU A 87 -8.11 1.22 11.03
CA LEU A 87 -8.51 2.27 11.98
C LEU A 87 -9.93 2.03 12.50
N SER A 88 -10.88 1.63 11.65
CA SER A 88 -12.26 1.32 12.06
C SER A 88 -12.31 0.13 13.01
N LEU A 89 -11.56 -0.95 12.70
CA LEU A 89 -11.45 -2.10 13.59
C LEU A 89 -10.92 -1.71 14.96
N LEU A 90 -9.84 -0.93 15.01
CA LEU A 90 -9.26 -0.46 16.27
C LEU A 90 -10.24 0.42 17.05
N ALA A 91 -10.89 1.37 16.37
CA ALA A 91 -11.86 2.26 17.00
C ALA A 91 -13.06 1.50 17.56
N LEU A 92 -13.61 0.52 16.82
CA LEU A 92 -14.71 -0.32 17.28
C LEU A 92 -14.30 -1.18 18.49
N VAL A 93 -13.15 -1.81 18.45
CA VAL A 93 -12.64 -2.62 19.57
C VAL A 93 -12.48 -1.76 20.83
N LEU A 94 -11.93 -0.55 20.72
CA LEU A 94 -11.79 0.36 21.84
C LEU A 94 -13.16 0.86 22.35
N ALA A 95 -14.09 1.17 21.44
CA ALA A 95 -15.42 1.65 21.78
C ALA A 95 -16.29 0.58 22.47
N LEU A 96 -16.03 -0.73 22.24
CA LEU A 96 -16.74 -1.82 22.90
C LEU A 96 -16.62 -1.77 24.42
N VAL A 97 -15.53 -1.19 24.97
CA VAL A 97 -15.35 -1.03 26.42
C VAL A 97 -16.45 -0.14 27.03
N PHE A 98 -16.94 0.85 26.26
CA PHE A 98 -17.93 1.82 26.72
C PHE A 98 -19.33 1.53 26.19
N VAL A 99 -19.44 0.95 25.00
CA VAL A 99 -20.70 0.74 24.27
C VAL A 99 -20.77 -0.70 23.73
N PRO A 100 -21.13 -1.69 24.58
CA PRO A 100 -21.11 -3.11 24.19
C PRO A 100 -21.96 -3.46 22.97
N VAL A 101 -23.03 -2.69 22.70
CA VAL A 101 -23.90 -2.92 21.52
C VAL A 101 -23.17 -2.81 20.20
N LEU A 102 -22.02 -2.11 20.15
CA LEU A 102 -21.18 -1.99 18.95
C LEU A 102 -20.55 -3.34 18.52
N MET A 103 -20.63 -4.39 19.36
CA MET A 103 -20.23 -5.73 18.95
C MET A 103 -20.97 -6.22 17.69
N TRP A 104 -22.22 -5.81 17.50
CA TRP A 104 -22.98 -6.15 16.30
C TRP A 104 -22.46 -5.42 15.06
N VAL A 105 -22.00 -4.17 15.21
CA VAL A 105 -21.37 -3.40 14.12
C VAL A 105 -20.04 -4.03 13.73
N LEU A 106 -19.19 -4.35 14.71
CA LEU A 106 -17.93 -5.05 14.48
C LEU A 106 -18.16 -6.43 13.82
N GLY A 107 -19.16 -7.18 14.31
CA GLY A 107 -19.53 -8.46 13.71
C GLY A 107 -19.97 -8.35 12.24
N ALA A 108 -20.77 -7.33 11.94
CA ALA A 108 -21.21 -7.05 10.56
C ALA A 108 -20.04 -6.65 9.66
N GLU A 109 -19.13 -5.77 10.13
CA GLU A 109 -17.93 -5.37 9.39
C GLU A 109 -17.04 -6.59 9.08
N LEU A 110 -16.76 -7.43 10.08
CA LEU A 110 -15.94 -8.63 9.90
C LEU A 110 -16.61 -9.65 8.97
N LEU A 111 -17.93 -9.81 9.05
CA LEU A 111 -18.70 -10.70 8.16
C LEU A 111 -18.60 -10.22 6.71
N LEU A 112 -18.91 -8.95 6.46
CA LEU A 112 -18.86 -8.36 5.11
C LEU A 112 -17.43 -8.44 4.53
N TYR A 113 -16.43 -8.15 5.35
CA TYR A 113 -15.05 -8.29 4.95
C TYR A 113 -14.68 -9.74 4.62
N SER A 114 -15.10 -10.71 5.44
CA SER A 114 -14.83 -12.12 5.19
C SER A 114 -15.51 -12.63 3.90
N LEU A 115 -16.72 -12.19 3.61
CA LEU A 115 -17.42 -12.48 2.36
C LEU A 115 -16.67 -11.90 1.15
N TYR A 116 -16.20 -10.65 1.27
CA TYR A 116 -15.38 -10.03 0.22
C TYR A 116 -14.08 -10.81 -0.03
N VAL A 117 -13.34 -11.18 1.04
CA VAL A 117 -12.11 -11.97 0.94
C VAL A 117 -12.37 -13.35 0.34
N ALA A 118 -13.48 -14.01 0.73
CA ALA A 118 -13.89 -15.28 0.16
C ALA A 118 -14.19 -15.15 -1.35
N TYR A 119 -14.92 -14.10 -1.73
CA TYR A 119 -15.20 -13.81 -3.15
C TYR A 119 -13.90 -13.64 -3.96
N CYS A 120 -12.99 -12.78 -3.50
CA CYS A 120 -11.69 -12.55 -4.15
C CYS A 120 -10.86 -13.85 -4.25
N THR A 121 -10.84 -14.65 -3.17
CA THR A 121 -10.12 -15.92 -3.14
C THR A 121 -10.71 -16.92 -4.16
N MET A 122 -12.03 -17.03 -4.23
CA MET A 122 -12.69 -17.91 -5.19
C MET A 122 -12.48 -17.48 -6.64
N ASP A 123 -12.45 -16.17 -6.91
CA ASP A 123 -12.11 -15.66 -8.25
C ASP A 123 -10.69 -16.07 -8.67
N VAL A 124 -9.71 -15.91 -7.76
CA VAL A 124 -8.32 -16.35 -8.01
C VAL A 124 -8.23 -17.85 -8.22
N VAL A 125 -8.91 -18.66 -7.40
CA VAL A 125 -8.92 -20.14 -7.55
C VAL A 125 -9.53 -20.55 -8.89
N ARG A 126 -10.65 -19.93 -9.28
CA ARG A 126 -11.33 -20.21 -10.56
C ARG A 126 -10.42 -19.89 -11.75
N ARG A 127 -9.75 -18.74 -11.73
CA ARG A 127 -8.86 -18.31 -12.82
C ARG A 127 -7.58 -19.14 -12.89
N SER A 128 -6.95 -19.41 -11.74
CA SER A 128 -5.70 -20.15 -11.67
C SER A 128 -5.88 -21.67 -11.80
N ARG A 129 -7.08 -22.19 -11.50
CA ARG A 129 -7.40 -23.62 -11.40
C ARG A 129 -6.48 -24.38 -10.42
N ARG A 130 -5.96 -23.70 -9.39
CA ARG A 130 -5.05 -24.26 -8.38
C ARG A 130 -5.65 -24.10 -6.98
N LEU A 131 -5.84 -25.21 -6.27
CA LEU A 131 -6.34 -25.22 -4.89
C LEU A 131 -5.39 -24.53 -3.90
N SER A 132 -4.08 -24.51 -4.17
CA SER A 132 -3.12 -23.76 -3.36
C SER A 132 -3.44 -22.27 -3.25
N CYS A 133 -4.20 -21.71 -4.21
CA CYS A 133 -4.66 -20.33 -4.17
C CYS A 133 -5.70 -20.07 -3.06
N LEU A 134 -6.21 -21.09 -2.36
CA LEU A 134 -7.02 -20.90 -1.15
C LEU A 134 -6.25 -20.17 -0.05
N LEU A 135 -4.91 -20.27 -0.03
CA LEU A 135 -4.07 -19.49 0.88
C LEU A 135 -4.24 -17.97 0.74
N VAL A 136 -4.72 -17.49 -0.41
CA VAL A 136 -5.05 -16.07 -0.65
C VAL A 136 -6.03 -15.55 0.39
N PHE A 137 -6.93 -16.41 0.89
CA PHE A 137 -7.86 -16.08 1.98
C PHE A 137 -7.15 -15.56 3.24
N CYS A 138 -5.99 -16.11 3.57
CA CYS A 138 -5.17 -15.65 4.71
C CYS A 138 -4.27 -14.47 4.34
N PHE A 139 -3.79 -14.43 3.10
CA PHE A 139 -2.85 -13.40 2.68
C PHE A 139 -3.51 -12.03 2.45
N ILE A 140 -4.78 -11.97 2.01
CA ILE A 140 -5.49 -10.69 1.84
C ILE A 140 -5.64 -9.95 3.18
N PRO A 141 -6.15 -10.55 4.28
CA PRO A 141 -6.18 -9.89 5.59
C PRO A 141 -4.80 -9.48 6.09
N LEU A 142 -3.80 -10.35 5.92
CA LEU A 142 -2.42 -10.06 6.30
C LEU A 142 -1.90 -8.82 5.56
N MET A 143 -2.20 -8.70 4.27
CA MET A 143 -1.83 -7.55 3.44
C MET A 143 -2.51 -6.27 3.92
N HIS A 144 -3.82 -6.28 4.15
CA HIS A 144 -4.55 -5.10 4.59
C HIS A 144 -4.10 -4.65 5.99
N LEU A 145 -3.92 -5.58 6.93
CA LEU A 145 -3.41 -5.28 8.26
C LEU A 145 -2.00 -4.69 8.22
N SER A 146 -1.09 -5.34 7.49
CA SER A 146 0.29 -4.87 7.38
C SER A 146 0.37 -3.48 6.75
N TYR A 147 -0.37 -3.24 5.67
CA TYR A 147 -0.44 -1.95 4.99
C TYR A 147 -1.04 -0.87 5.90
N GLY A 148 -2.17 -1.15 6.53
CA GLY A 148 -2.84 -0.20 7.42
C GLY A 148 -1.99 0.16 8.64
N VAL A 149 -1.33 -0.82 9.26
CA VAL A 149 -0.39 -0.58 10.36
C VAL A 149 0.81 0.25 9.91
N GLY A 150 1.36 -0.03 8.72
CA GLY A 150 2.46 0.76 8.14
C GLY A 150 2.08 2.22 7.90
N SER A 151 0.87 2.44 7.34
CA SER A 151 0.33 3.79 7.13
C SER A 151 0.12 4.53 8.46
N GLY A 152 -0.48 3.87 9.45
CA GLY A 152 -0.72 4.44 10.78
C GLY A 152 0.58 4.75 11.52
N ALA A 153 1.56 3.86 11.47
CA ALA A 153 2.86 4.07 12.09
C ALA A 153 3.58 5.30 11.51
N GLU A 154 3.56 5.47 10.19
CA GLU A 154 4.18 6.63 9.54
C GLU A 154 3.42 7.93 9.85
N LEU A 155 2.10 7.90 10.08
CA LEU A 155 1.32 9.06 10.50
C LEU A 155 1.71 9.52 11.91
N ILE A 156 1.87 8.57 12.85
CA ILE A 156 2.15 8.84 14.26
C ILE A 156 3.65 9.12 14.47
N PHE A 157 4.51 8.34 13.83
CA PHE A 157 5.97 8.40 13.94
C PHE A 157 6.61 8.68 12.57
N PRO A 158 6.48 9.91 12.05
CA PRO A 158 7.02 10.23 10.75
C PRO A 158 8.54 10.07 10.73
N ASN A 159 9.06 9.45 9.67
CA ASN A 159 10.49 9.43 9.44
C ASN A 159 10.97 10.87 9.18
N ARG A 160 11.70 11.47 10.16
CA ARG A 160 12.10 12.88 10.16
C ARG A 160 13.10 13.26 9.07
N ASP A 161 13.81 12.28 8.51
CA ASP A 161 14.77 12.50 7.42
C ASP A 161 14.12 13.04 6.14
N LEU A 162 12.79 12.94 6.05
CA LEU A 162 12.02 13.43 4.89
C LEU A 162 11.60 14.90 4.99
N SER A 163 11.62 15.50 6.18
CA SER A 163 11.20 16.89 6.38
C SER A 163 12.21 17.89 5.84
N ALA A 164 13.48 17.50 5.71
CA ALA A 164 14.57 18.35 5.24
C ALA A 164 14.64 18.48 3.70
N ASN A 165 14.04 17.54 2.95
CA ASN A 165 14.06 17.53 1.50
C ASN A 165 12.64 17.56 0.92
N ARG A 166 11.90 18.66 1.12
CA ARG A 166 10.75 18.93 0.24
C ARG A 166 11.27 18.97 -1.19
N CYS A 167 10.66 18.16 -2.03
CA CYS A 167 10.98 18.18 -3.46
C CYS A 167 10.73 19.60 -3.97
N GLU A 168 11.79 20.39 -4.20
CA GLU A 168 11.71 21.76 -4.76
C GLU A 168 11.08 21.82 -6.15
N GLY A 169 10.49 20.75 -6.62
CA GLY A 169 9.79 20.64 -7.91
C GLY A 169 8.38 20.07 -7.84
N CYS A 170 7.78 19.94 -6.64
CA CYS A 170 6.41 19.40 -6.48
C CYS A 170 5.33 20.49 -6.27
N THR A 171 5.65 21.77 -6.51
CA THR A 171 4.66 22.90 -6.50
C THR A 171 4.22 23.25 -7.90
#